data_0366a18fce147359ea2079da8ddf1be9
#
_entry.id   0366a18fce147359ea2079da8ddf1be9
#
_cell.length_a   1.000
_cell.length_b   1.000
_cell.length_c   1.000
_cell.angle_alpha   90.00
_cell.angle_beta   90.00
_cell.angle_gamma   90.00
#
_symmetry.space_group_name_H-M   'P 1'
#
loop_
_entity.id
_entity.type
_entity.pdbx_description
1 polymer ?
#
loop_
_entity_poly.entity_id
_entity_poly.type
_entity_poly.pdbx_seq_one_letter_code
_entity_poly.pdbx_strand_id
1 'polypeptide(L)'
;EFRRVLFRSFFGVPAATITGLSRMARLARAAVVPAVTRHLPGAQGYELRFYPAWENYPTEDVAADTLRMNAFIEERVREMPEQYYWVHKRFKTRPPGERSPYEPAE
;
A
#
# COMPACT_ATOMS: atom_id res chain seq x y z
N GLU A 1 -1.10 18.34 -2.45
CA GLU A 1 -1.51 17.97 -1.13
C GLU A 1 -1.19 16.53 -0.83
N PHE A 2 -0.27 16.29 0.11
CA PHE A 2 0.25 14.94 0.36
C PHE A 2 -0.70 14.05 1.17
N ARG A 3 -1.74 14.64 1.78
CA ARG A 3 -2.72 13.91 2.58
C ARG A 3 -3.98 13.54 1.81
N ARG A 4 -4.01 13.88 0.52
CA ARG A 4 -5.18 13.57 -0.29
C ARG A 4 -5.39 12.07 -0.40
N VAL A 5 -6.63 11.64 -0.25
CA VAL A 5 -7.03 10.25 -0.23
C VAL A 5 -7.83 9.91 -1.47
N LEU A 6 -7.53 8.78 -2.09
CA LEU A 6 -8.32 8.19 -3.15
C LEU A 6 -8.72 6.77 -2.73
N PHE A 7 -9.87 6.33 -3.23
CA PHE A 7 -10.25 4.92 -3.09
C PHE A 7 -9.64 4.15 -4.25
N ARG A 8 -8.76 3.22 -3.93
CA ARG A 8 -8.10 2.34 -4.90
C ARG A 8 -8.11 0.92 -4.39
N SER A 9 -8.14 -0.03 -5.31
CA SER A 9 -8.21 -1.45 -4.97
C SER A 9 -7.05 -1.88 -4.09
N PHE A 10 -7.38 -2.62 -3.04
CA PHE A 10 -6.45 -3.41 -2.25
C PHE A 10 -7.11 -4.76 -2.04
N PHE A 11 -6.53 -5.81 -2.63
CA PHE A 11 -7.14 -7.14 -2.73
C PHE A 11 -8.55 -7.12 -3.34
N GLY A 12 -8.75 -6.32 -4.38
CA GLY A 12 -10.01 -6.21 -5.09
C GLY A 12 -11.09 -5.38 -4.38
N VAL A 13 -10.79 -4.79 -3.23
CA VAL A 13 -11.73 -3.98 -2.45
C VAL A 13 -11.24 -2.53 -2.42
N PRO A 14 -12.12 -1.55 -2.74
CA PRO A 14 -11.72 -0.15 -2.66
C PRO A 14 -11.29 0.21 -1.24
N ALA A 15 -10.08 0.71 -1.10
CA ALA A 15 -9.51 1.13 0.18
C ALA A 15 -9.05 2.58 0.09
N ALA A 16 -9.33 3.36 1.13
CA ALA A 16 -8.87 4.73 1.22
C ALA A 16 -7.34 4.76 1.28
N THR A 17 -6.71 5.37 0.30
CA THR A 17 -5.25 5.33 0.12
C THR A 17 -4.71 6.73 -0.05
N ILE A 18 -3.67 7.06 0.70
CA ILE A 18 -3.01 8.37 0.62
C ILE A 18 -2.20 8.43 -0.68
N THR A 19 -2.31 9.55 -1.38
CA THR A 19 -1.62 9.76 -2.67
C THR A 19 -0.22 10.34 -2.51
N GLY A 20 0.27 10.47 -1.28
CA GLY A 20 1.48 11.21 -0.95
C GLY A 20 2.74 10.70 -1.65
N LEU A 21 2.89 9.39 -1.80
CA LEU A 21 4.10 8.82 -2.40
C LEU A 21 4.35 9.35 -3.81
N SER A 22 3.34 9.25 -4.67
CA SER A 22 3.45 9.73 -6.06
C SER A 22 3.74 11.23 -6.11
N ARG A 23 3.04 12.01 -5.30
CA ARG A 23 3.19 13.46 -5.27
C ARG A 23 4.56 13.90 -4.75
N MET A 24 5.04 13.26 -3.71
CA MET A 24 6.36 13.55 -3.14
C MET A 24 7.48 13.17 -4.12
N ALA A 25 7.38 12.01 -4.73
CA ALA A 25 8.35 11.56 -5.71
C ALA A 25 8.43 12.53 -6.89
N ARG A 26 7.29 13.01 -7.37
CA ARG A 26 7.24 14.00 -8.45
C ARG A 26 7.87 15.32 -8.03
N LEU A 27 7.50 15.84 -6.88
CA LEU A 27 8.00 17.12 -6.40
C LEU A 27 9.51 17.10 -6.17
N ALA A 28 10.01 16.02 -5.58
CA ALA A 28 11.43 15.87 -5.27
C ALA A 28 12.25 15.35 -6.45
N ARG A 29 11.61 14.93 -7.56
CA ARG A 29 12.26 14.25 -8.68
C ARG A 29 13.08 13.06 -8.21
N ALA A 30 12.50 12.30 -7.27
CA ALA A 30 13.18 11.20 -6.61
C ALA A 30 12.79 9.86 -7.22
N ALA A 31 13.73 8.93 -7.24
CA ALA A 31 13.42 7.53 -7.52
C ALA A 31 12.77 6.88 -6.29
N VAL A 32 11.85 5.96 -6.54
CA VAL A 32 11.24 5.18 -5.47
C VAL A 32 11.86 3.79 -5.47
N VAL A 33 12.47 3.44 -4.36
CA VAL A 33 13.09 2.12 -4.15
C VAL A 33 12.30 1.42 -3.06
N PRO A 34 11.51 0.39 -3.40
CA PRO A 34 10.79 -0.36 -2.39
C PRO A 34 11.73 -1.11 -1.46
N ALA A 35 11.41 -1.09 -0.18
CA ALA A 35 12.15 -1.83 0.83
C ALA A 35 11.15 -2.54 1.74
N VAL A 36 11.38 -3.82 2.00
CA VAL A 36 10.47 -4.64 2.78
C VAL A 36 11.24 -5.35 3.88
N THR A 37 10.73 -5.28 5.09
CA THR A 37 11.31 -5.95 6.25
C THR A 37 10.51 -7.21 6.54
N ARG A 38 11.22 -8.32 6.78
CA ARG A 38 10.62 -9.57 7.20
C ARG A 38 11.25 -10.04 8.51
N HIS A 39 10.41 -10.44 9.45
CA HIS A 39 10.87 -11.05 10.69
C HIS A 39 11.26 -12.50 10.43
N LEU A 40 12.46 -12.86 10.81
CA LEU A 40 12.98 -14.22 10.62
C LEU A 40 12.55 -15.15 11.76
N PRO A 41 12.44 -16.48 11.49
CA PRO A 41 12.06 -17.44 12.52
C PRO A 41 13.03 -17.47 13.70
N GLY A 42 12.50 -17.74 14.89
CA GLY A 42 13.30 -17.78 16.11
C GLY A 42 13.89 -16.41 16.43
N ALA A 43 15.08 -16.40 17.00
CA ALA A 43 15.78 -15.17 17.38
C ALA A 43 16.79 -14.70 16.33
N GLN A 44 16.52 -14.98 15.06
CA GLN A 44 17.46 -14.66 13.98
C GLN A 44 17.39 -13.21 13.51
N GLY A 45 16.43 -12.41 14.01
CA GLY A 45 16.31 -10.99 13.67
C GLY A 45 15.43 -10.73 12.47
N TYR A 46 15.84 -9.77 11.64
CA TYR A 46 15.04 -9.30 10.52
C TYR A 46 15.84 -9.36 9.22
N GLU A 47 15.13 -9.59 8.11
CA GLU A 47 15.67 -9.43 6.77
C GLU A 47 15.13 -8.12 6.20
N LEU A 48 16.00 -7.28 5.69
CA LEU A 48 15.60 -6.09 4.94
C LEU A 48 15.93 -6.33 3.48
N ARG A 49 14.90 -6.33 2.63
CA ARG A 49 15.04 -6.56 1.21
C ARG A 49 14.73 -5.29 0.45
N PHE A 50 15.64 -4.88 -0.44
CA PHE A 50 15.43 -3.79 -1.37
C PHE A 50 15.07 -4.36 -2.75
N TYR A 51 14.12 -3.71 -3.41
CA TYR A 51 13.72 -4.05 -4.77
C TYR A 51 14.29 -3.01 -5.72
N PRO A 52 14.38 -3.31 -7.02
CA PRO A 52 14.83 -2.30 -7.98
C PRO A 52 13.96 -1.06 -7.95
N ALA A 53 14.57 0.10 -8.18
CA ALA A 53 13.83 1.35 -8.31
C ALA A 53 12.73 1.20 -9.36
N TRP A 54 11.56 1.75 -9.07
CA TRP A 54 10.46 1.70 -10.02
C TRP A 54 10.76 2.55 -11.25
N GLU A 55 10.61 1.94 -12.42
CA GLU A 55 10.72 2.63 -13.70
C GLU A 55 9.37 3.26 -14.05
N ASN A 56 9.40 4.36 -14.79
CA ASN A 56 8.19 5.07 -15.20
C ASN A 56 7.29 5.45 -14.02
N TYR A 57 7.90 5.88 -12.95
CA TYR A 57 7.22 6.30 -11.74
C TYR A 57 7.92 7.53 -11.16
N PRO A 58 7.23 8.59 -10.71
CA PRO A 58 5.78 8.75 -10.84
C PRO A 58 5.35 9.14 -12.25
N THR A 59 4.05 8.97 -12.52
CA THR A 59 3.44 9.42 -13.77
C THR A 59 2.55 10.65 -13.51
N GLU A 60 1.92 11.17 -14.56
CA GLU A 60 0.92 12.24 -14.39
C GLU A 60 -0.39 11.72 -13.80
N ASP A 61 -0.61 10.40 -13.86
CA ASP A 61 -1.81 9.76 -13.33
C ASP A 61 -1.58 9.32 -11.88
N VAL A 62 -1.89 10.20 -10.95
CA VAL A 62 -1.74 9.94 -9.50
C VAL A 62 -2.56 8.73 -9.07
N ALA A 63 -3.74 8.53 -9.67
CA ALA A 63 -4.60 7.40 -9.33
C ALA A 63 -3.96 6.08 -9.74
N ALA A 64 -3.39 6.01 -10.94
CA ALA A 64 -2.68 4.82 -11.41
C ALA A 64 -1.42 4.55 -10.58
N ASP A 65 -0.68 5.59 -10.22
CA ASP A 65 0.50 5.47 -9.37
C ASP A 65 0.15 4.90 -7.99
N THR A 66 -0.96 5.37 -7.42
CA THR A 66 -1.43 4.92 -6.11
C THR A 66 -1.89 3.47 -6.18
N LEU A 67 -2.57 3.08 -7.26
CA LEU A 67 -2.94 1.69 -7.47
C LEU A 67 -1.70 0.78 -7.60
N ARG A 68 -0.68 1.25 -8.29
CA ARG A 68 0.58 0.50 -8.43
C ARG A 68 1.25 0.25 -7.07
N MET A 69 1.22 1.24 -6.18
CA MET A 69 1.72 1.08 -4.83
C MET A 69 0.94 0.00 -4.07
N ASN A 70 -0.38 0.05 -4.13
CA ASN A 70 -1.22 -0.96 -3.49
C ASN A 70 -0.95 -2.35 -4.05
N ALA A 71 -0.81 -2.49 -5.36
CA ALA A 71 -0.53 -3.77 -6.01
C ALA A 71 0.81 -4.36 -5.55
N PHE A 72 1.83 -3.53 -5.40
CA PHE A 72 3.12 -3.97 -4.89
C PHE A 72 2.99 -4.52 -3.47
N ILE A 73 2.29 -3.80 -2.60
CA ILE A 73 2.07 -4.22 -1.22
C ILE A 73 1.26 -5.52 -1.17
N GLU A 74 0.22 -5.64 -2.00
CA GLU A 74 -0.57 -6.88 -2.09
C GLU A 74 0.30 -8.10 -2.39
N GLU A 75 1.21 -7.97 -3.36
CA GLU A 75 2.09 -9.09 -3.71
C GLU A 75 3.00 -9.48 -2.55
N ARG A 76 3.53 -8.49 -1.84
CA ARG A 76 4.37 -8.78 -0.66
C ARG A 76 3.57 -9.44 0.45
N VAL A 77 2.32 -9.02 0.64
CA VAL A 77 1.42 -9.66 1.62
C VAL A 77 1.14 -11.11 1.22
N ARG A 78 0.91 -11.38 -0.07
CA ARG A 78 0.68 -12.76 -0.55
C ARG A 78 1.88 -13.67 -0.33
N GLU A 79 3.10 -13.13 -0.45
CA GLU A 79 4.33 -13.90 -0.23
C GLU A 79 4.53 -14.26 1.23
N MET A 80 4.11 -13.40 2.16
CA MET A 80 4.32 -13.57 3.59
C MET A 80 3.14 -13.00 4.39
N PRO A 81 1.94 -13.59 4.26
CA PRO A 81 0.73 -13.03 4.86
C PRO A 81 0.80 -12.93 6.39
N GLU A 82 1.58 -13.80 7.04
CA GLU A 82 1.78 -13.77 8.48
C GLU A 82 2.56 -12.53 8.95
N GLN A 83 3.22 -11.81 8.05
CA GLN A 83 4.01 -10.62 8.39
C GLN A 83 3.19 -9.33 8.31
N TYR A 84 1.97 -9.38 7.75
CA TYR A 84 1.15 -8.21 7.60
C TYR A 84 0.45 -7.87 8.92
N TYR A 85 0.31 -6.56 9.19
CA TYR A 85 -0.33 -6.09 10.41
C TYR A 85 -1.87 -6.14 10.26
N TRP A 86 -2.45 -7.32 10.41
CA TRP A 86 -3.89 -7.57 10.21
C TRP A 86 -4.78 -6.86 11.22
N VAL A 87 -4.25 -6.43 12.36
CA VAL A 87 -4.99 -5.68 13.37
C VAL A 87 -5.41 -4.31 12.83
N HIS A 88 -4.65 -3.75 11.90
CA HIS A 88 -5.00 -2.49 11.25
C HIS A 88 -6.20 -2.68 10.34
N LYS A 89 -7.25 -1.89 10.57
CA LYS A 89 -8.48 -1.95 9.78
C LYS A 89 -8.31 -1.17 8.47
N ARG A 90 -7.65 -1.80 7.48
CA ARG A 90 -7.29 -1.18 6.21
C ARG A 90 -8.50 -0.67 5.43
N PHE A 91 -9.65 -1.30 5.60
CA PHE A 91 -10.89 -0.98 4.90
C PHE A 91 -11.89 -0.21 5.77
N LYS A 92 -11.45 0.41 6.84
CA LYS A 92 -12.34 1.12 7.78
C LYS A 92 -13.10 2.25 7.10
N THR A 93 -12.42 3.06 6.31
CA THR A 93 -13.04 4.15 5.57
C THR A 93 -13.59 3.61 4.27
N ARG A 94 -14.89 3.79 4.06
CA ARG A 94 -15.59 3.25 2.90
C ARG A 94 -15.94 4.34 1.89
N PRO A 95 -16.04 3.99 0.59
CA PRO A 95 -16.70 4.86 -0.37
C PRO A 95 -18.12 5.19 0.10
N PRO A 96 -18.66 6.36 -0.26
CA PRO A 96 -20.02 6.73 0.14
C PRO A 96 -21.05 5.65 -0.19
N GLY A 97 -21.88 5.32 0.78
CA GLY A 97 -22.94 4.32 0.63
C GLY A 97 -22.53 2.86 0.84
N GLU A 98 -21.25 2.58 1.03
CA GLU A 98 -20.79 1.23 1.29
C GLU A 98 -20.72 0.92 2.79
N ARG A 99 -21.04 -0.32 3.12
CA ARG A 99 -21.00 -0.81 4.50
C ARG A 99 -19.58 -1.22 4.90
N SER A 100 -19.27 -1.07 6.18
CA SER A 100 -18.00 -1.52 6.73
C SER A 100 -17.88 -3.05 6.69
N PRO A 101 -16.78 -3.61 6.20
CA PRO A 101 -16.56 -5.06 6.23
C PRO A 101 -16.29 -5.60 7.63
N TYR A 102 -16.08 -4.72 8.61
CA TYR A 102 -15.78 -5.10 9.99
C TYR A 102 -17.03 -5.14 10.87
N GLU A 103 -18.18 -4.72 10.35
CA GLU A 103 -19.44 -4.80 11.06
C GLU A 103 -20.07 -6.16 10.85
N PRO A 104 -20.68 -6.74 11.90
CA PRO A 104 -21.33 -8.04 11.74
C PRO A 104 -22.48 -7.96 10.71
N ALA A 105 -22.71 -9.04 9.97
CA ALA A 105 -23.87 -9.16 9.13
C ALA A 105 -25.12 -9.26 10.00
N GLU A 106 -26.19 -8.53 9.61
CA GLU A 106 -27.50 -8.60 10.29
C GLU A 106 -28.27 -9.86 9.91
#